data_8a4a5c03b09e5eb53e9add1ffe8f7988
#
_entry.id   8a4a5c03b09e5eb53e9add1ffe8f7988
#
_cell.length_a   1.000
_cell.length_b   1.000
_cell.length_c   1.000
_cell.angle_alpha   90.00
_cell.angle_beta   90.00
_cell.angle_gamma   90.00
#
_symmetry.space_group_name_H-M   'P 1'
#
loop_
_entity.id
_entity.type
_entity.pdbx_description
1 polymer ?
#
loop_
_entity_poly.entity_id
_entity_poly.type
_entity_poly.pdbx_seq_one_letter_code
_entity_poly.pdbx_strand_id
1 'polypeptide(L)'
;MANQEIADLTRAEYKAGFVTDIEQETLPPGLGEDVIRFLSSTKGEPEWLTEWRLKAYRHWLTMKEPTWAHVHYPPIDYQAISYYSAPKQKKGPKSLDEVDPKLLETYEKLGVPLHERAKLAGVAVDAVFDSVSVATTFKEKLKEAGVIFCSFSEAVKEHPELVRQYLGSVVPATDNFFAALNSAVFSDGSFVFVPKGVRCPMELSTYFRINASNTGQFERTLIVAEAGAYVSYLEGCTAPVRDENQLHAAVVELVALEDARIKYSTVQNWYPGDKDGKGGIFNFVTKRGKCVGARSRISWTQVETGSAITWKYPSCILQGDDSVGEFYSVALANNRQQADTGTKMIHIGKRTRSTIISKGISAGHGSNAYRGLVRIGKGADDARNYSQCDSLLIGDECGAHTFPYIDVQNSSAQMEHEASTSKISDDQLFYFRSRGIGAEDAVGMIVNGFCKEVFKELPMEFAVEAQKLLGVSLEGSVG
;
A
#
# COMPACT_ATOMS: atom_id res chain seq x y z
N MET A 1 10.17 21.85 32.20
CA MET A 1 10.08 20.38 32.08
C MET A 1 9.12 19.99 30.96
N ALA A 2 7.88 20.43 30.92
CA ALA A 2 6.97 20.10 29.80
C ALA A 2 7.46 20.56 28.39
N ASN A 3 8.09 21.73 28.27
CA ASN A 3 8.64 22.20 27.00
C ASN A 3 9.89 21.43 26.53
N GLN A 4 10.58 20.76 27.44
CA GLN A 4 11.75 19.94 27.11
C GLN A 4 11.36 18.54 26.68
N GLU A 5 10.31 17.97 27.30
CA GLU A 5 9.71 16.70 26.88
C GLU A 5 9.00 16.81 25.51
N ILE A 6 8.38 17.97 25.23
CA ILE A 6 7.78 18.25 23.92
C ILE A 6 8.86 18.45 22.86
N ALA A 7 9.98 19.15 23.18
CA ALA A 7 11.12 19.31 22.28
C ALA A 7 11.88 18.00 22.02
N ASP A 8 11.88 17.06 22.97
CA ASP A 8 12.47 15.73 22.79
C ASP A 8 11.53 14.78 22.01
N LEU A 9 10.22 15.01 22.06
CA LEU A 9 9.24 14.32 21.22
C LEU A 9 9.24 14.86 19.77
N THR A 10 9.57 16.14 19.57
CA THR A 10 9.62 16.80 18.25
C THR A 10 10.93 16.57 17.49
N ARG A 11 11.95 16.01 18.11
CA ARG A 11 13.17 15.49 17.47
C ARG A 11 13.12 13.99 17.23
N ALA A 12 11.92 13.42 17.09
CA ALA A 12 11.76 11.99 16.90
C ALA A 12 12.36 11.56 15.55
N GLU A 13 13.59 11.06 15.59
CA GLU A 13 14.18 10.30 14.50
C GLU A 13 13.18 9.25 13.98
N TYR A 14 13.22 8.99 12.67
CA TYR A 14 12.42 7.93 12.05
C TYR A 14 12.59 6.61 12.81
N LYS A 15 11.65 6.28 13.69
CA LYS A 15 11.73 5.17 14.67
C LYS A 15 11.89 3.81 14.02
N ALA A 16 11.40 3.64 12.80
CA ALA A 16 11.56 2.42 12.02
C ALA A 16 12.92 2.32 11.31
N GLY A 17 13.80 3.30 11.45
CA GLY A 17 15.08 3.42 10.73
C GLY A 17 16.19 2.46 11.15
N PHE A 18 16.00 1.65 12.20
CA PHE A 18 17.02 0.68 12.64
C PHE A 18 17.15 -0.50 11.68
N VAL A 19 18.34 -1.13 11.67
CA VAL A 19 18.61 -2.40 10.96
C VAL A 19 18.57 -3.53 11.97
N THR A 20 17.88 -4.63 11.63
CA THR A 20 17.90 -5.84 12.44
C THR A 20 19.14 -6.64 12.11
N ASP A 21 20.00 -6.87 13.11
CA ASP A 21 21.22 -7.67 12.99
C ASP A 21 20.87 -9.17 13.04
N ILE A 22 20.54 -9.73 11.88
CA ILE A 22 20.21 -11.14 11.69
C ILE A 22 20.96 -11.69 10.48
N GLU A 23 21.41 -12.94 10.55
CA GLU A 23 22.06 -13.60 9.42
C GLU A 23 21.05 -13.83 8.29
N GLN A 24 21.38 -13.36 7.09
CA GLN A 24 20.52 -13.43 5.91
C GLN A 24 21.19 -14.21 4.78
N GLU A 25 20.37 -14.88 3.99
CA GLU A 25 20.75 -15.42 2.70
C GLU A 25 20.19 -14.51 1.61
N THR A 26 21.07 -13.88 0.84
CA THR A 26 20.71 -12.93 -0.22
C THR A 26 21.28 -13.43 -1.53
N LEU A 27 20.47 -13.44 -2.59
CA LEU A 27 20.94 -13.73 -3.94
C LEU A 27 21.89 -12.65 -4.44
N PRO A 28 22.88 -13.02 -5.27
CA PRO A 28 23.64 -12.02 -6.00
C PRO A 28 22.73 -11.10 -6.82
N PRO A 29 23.10 -9.82 -7.02
CA PRO A 29 22.39 -8.91 -7.90
C PRO A 29 22.30 -9.47 -9.32
N GLY A 30 21.22 -9.09 -10.02
CA GLY A 30 20.98 -9.44 -11.40
C GLY A 30 19.59 -10.01 -11.63
N LEU A 31 19.09 -9.83 -12.84
CA LEU A 31 17.77 -10.32 -13.28
C LEU A 31 17.93 -11.10 -14.58
N GLY A 32 17.59 -12.38 -14.53
CA GLY A 32 17.64 -13.30 -15.66
C GLY A 32 16.69 -14.48 -15.45
N GLU A 33 16.53 -15.34 -16.46
CA GLU A 33 15.72 -16.56 -16.35
C GLU A 33 16.26 -17.52 -15.29
N ASP A 34 17.58 -17.58 -15.11
CA ASP A 34 18.28 -18.37 -14.10
C ASP A 34 17.91 -17.91 -12.68
N VAL A 35 17.88 -16.60 -12.43
CA VAL A 35 17.46 -16.03 -11.14
C VAL A 35 16.00 -16.38 -10.87
N ILE A 36 15.12 -16.29 -11.85
CA ILE A 36 13.69 -16.62 -11.71
C ILE A 36 13.51 -18.10 -11.41
N ARG A 37 14.21 -18.99 -12.12
CA ARG A 37 14.19 -20.44 -11.86
C ARG A 37 14.73 -20.78 -10.48
N PHE A 38 15.80 -20.12 -10.06
CA PHE A 38 16.36 -20.28 -8.73
C PHE A 38 15.35 -19.85 -7.65
N LEU A 39 14.74 -18.68 -7.79
CA LEU A 39 13.72 -18.16 -6.87
C LEU A 39 12.54 -19.13 -6.73
N SER A 40 12.03 -19.63 -7.85
CA SER A 40 10.95 -20.60 -7.89
C SER A 40 11.32 -21.93 -7.23
N SER A 41 12.55 -22.43 -7.51
CA SER A 41 13.10 -23.63 -6.89
C SER A 41 13.28 -23.48 -5.37
N THR A 42 13.82 -22.37 -4.91
CA THR A 42 14.04 -22.09 -3.47
C THR A 42 12.71 -22.08 -2.71
N LYS A 43 11.65 -21.56 -3.32
CA LYS A 43 10.30 -21.55 -2.74
C LYS A 43 9.55 -22.88 -2.90
N GLY A 44 10.07 -23.81 -3.70
CA GLY A 44 9.42 -25.09 -4.02
C GLY A 44 8.11 -24.89 -4.77
N GLU A 45 8.10 -23.96 -5.72
CA GLU A 45 6.93 -23.65 -6.54
C GLU A 45 6.68 -24.73 -7.62
N PRO A 46 5.42 -24.97 -8.00
CA PRO A 46 5.10 -25.89 -9.09
C PRO A 46 5.49 -25.29 -10.44
N GLU A 47 5.79 -26.17 -11.42
CA GLU A 47 6.28 -25.79 -12.75
C GLU A 47 5.39 -24.77 -13.45
N TRP A 48 4.05 -24.87 -13.30
CA TRP A 48 3.14 -23.91 -13.93
C TRP A 48 3.38 -22.46 -13.47
N LEU A 49 3.78 -22.26 -12.20
CA LEU A 49 4.08 -20.91 -11.67
C LEU A 49 5.46 -20.44 -12.15
N THR A 50 6.44 -21.33 -12.24
CA THR A 50 7.74 -21.02 -12.85
C THR A 50 7.57 -20.54 -14.30
N GLU A 51 6.79 -21.26 -15.11
CA GLU A 51 6.53 -20.87 -16.49
C GLU A 51 5.72 -19.55 -16.58
N TRP A 52 4.80 -19.31 -15.65
CA TRP A 52 4.07 -18.04 -15.56
C TRP A 52 5.01 -16.86 -15.28
N ARG A 53 5.98 -17.03 -14.37
CA ARG A 53 7.01 -16.04 -14.06
C ARG A 53 7.91 -15.77 -15.27
N LEU A 54 8.38 -16.80 -15.93
CA LEU A 54 9.23 -16.67 -17.12
C LEU A 54 8.51 -15.97 -18.27
N LYS A 55 7.22 -16.26 -18.46
CA LYS A 55 6.39 -15.56 -19.45
C LYS A 55 6.27 -14.06 -19.11
N ALA A 56 6.08 -13.73 -17.84
CA ALA A 56 6.04 -12.34 -17.37
C ALA A 56 7.38 -11.63 -17.60
N TYR A 57 8.50 -12.28 -17.31
CA TYR A 57 9.83 -11.74 -17.54
C TYR A 57 10.11 -11.46 -19.02
N ARG A 58 9.82 -12.44 -19.88
CA ARG A 58 9.99 -12.27 -21.34
C ARG A 58 9.14 -11.13 -21.88
N HIS A 59 7.93 -10.95 -21.34
CA HIS A 59 7.08 -9.81 -21.68
C HIS A 59 7.70 -8.50 -21.17
N TRP A 60 8.17 -8.45 -19.92
CA TRP A 60 8.82 -7.29 -19.35
C TRP A 60 10.03 -6.81 -20.18
N LEU A 61 10.83 -7.72 -20.73
CA LEU A 61 11.95 -7.37 -21.62
C LEU A 61 11.52 -6.63 -22.89
N THR A 62 10.26 -6.76 -23.29
CA THR A 62 9.71 -6.04 -24.45
C THR A 62 9.16 -4.66 -24.12
N MET A 63 9.02 -4.34 -22.82
CA MET A 63 8.43 -3.10 -22.33
C MET A 63 9.50 -2.03 -22.15
N LYS A 64 9.04 -0.78 -22.09
CA LYS A 64 9.86 0.36 -21.66
C LYS A 64 9.31 0.89 -20.34
N GLU A 65 10.22 1.29 -19.46
CA GLU A 65 9.84 1.98 -18.23
C GLU A 65 9.06 3.24 -18.57
N PRO A 66 7.87 3.44 -17.98
CA PRO A 66 7.04 4.59 -18.30
C PRO A 66 7.60 5.88 -17.69
N THR A 67 7.44 7.00 -18.42
CA THR A 67 7.98 8.32 -18.05
C THR A 67 6.89 9.39 -17.92
N TRP A 68 5.62 9.00 -17.90
CA TRP A 68 4.48 9.93 -17.93
C TRP A 68 4.07 10.44 -16.54
N ALA A 69 4.53 9.82 -15.45
CA ALA A 69 4.20 10.26 -14.11
C ALA A 69 4.91 11.58 -13.76
N HIS A 70 4.30 12.37 -12.90
CA HIS A 70 4.86 13.64 -12.42
C HIS A 70 5.82 13.40 -11.24
N VAL A 71 6.80 12.54 -11.46
CA VAL A 71 7.89 12.24 -10.53
C VAL A 71 9.19 12.12 -11.31
N HIS A 72 10.28 12.53 -10.67
CA HIS A 72 11.62 12.51 -11.26
C HIS A 72 12.57 11.77 -10.32
N TYR A 73 13.19 10.73 -10.84
CA TYR A 73 14.15 9.89 -10.11
C TYR A 73 15.27 9.42 -11.05
N PRO A 74 16.45 9.08 -10.51
CA PRO A 74 17.53 8.55 -11.33
C PRO A 74 17.13 7.21 -11.97
N PRO A 75 17.67 6.86 -13.15
CA PRO A 75 17.42 5.57 -13.79
C PRO A 75 17.70 4.41 -12.83
N ILE A 76 16.81 3.43 -12.81
CA ILE A 76 16.95 2.22 -11.99
C ILE A 76 17.80 1.21 -12.75
N ASP A 77 18.89 0.76 -12.12
CA ASP A 77 19.66 -0.37 -12.64
C ASP A 77 19.10 -1.68 -12.09
N TYR A 78 18.23 -2.32 -12.88
CA TYR A 78 17.61 -3.59 -12.53
C TYR A 78 18.60 -4.74 -12.41
N GLN A 79 19.84 -4.61 -12.93
CA GLN A 79 20.89 -5.62 -12.79
C GLN A 79 21.71 -5.44 -11.49
N ALA A 80 21.61 -4.29 -10.84
CA ALA A 80 22.26 -4.03 -9.56
C ALA A 80 21.40 -4.45 -8.34
N ILE A 81 20.14 -4.86 -8.56
CA ILE A 81 19.20 -5.26 -7.50
C ILE A 81 19.31 -6.76 -7.23
N SER A 82 19.32 -7.15 -5.95
CA SER A 82 19.03 -8.52 -5.54
C SER A 82 17.52 -8.73 -5.40
N TYR A 83 17.02 -9.83 -5.95
CA TYR A 83 15.58 -10.14 -6.03
C TYR A 83 15.11 -11.12 -4.95
N TYR A 84 15.97 -11.49 -4.03
CA TYR A 84 15.62 -12.35 -2.89
C TYR A 84 16.57 -12.13 -1.73
N SER A 85 16.01 -11.95 -0.55
CA SER A 85 16.70 -12.00 0.73
C SER A 85 15.79 -12.62 1.77
N ALA A 86 16.33 -13.50 2.59
CA ALA A 86 15.60 -14.13 3.68
C ALA A 86 16.50 -14.34 4.90
N PRO A 87 15.97 -14.28 6.14
CA PRO A 87 16.68 -14.73 7.32
C PRO A 87 17.06 -16.20 7.17
N LYS A 88 18.27 -16.58 7.58
CA LYS A 88 18.69 -17.97 7.63
C LYS A 88 17.92 -18.69 8.74
N GLN A 89 16.74 -19.17 8.46
CA GLN A 89 15.93 -19.97 9.38
C GLN A 89 15.88 -21.43 8.96
N LYS A 90 15.94 -22.32 9.95
CA LYS A 90 15.65 -23.74 9.74
C LYS A 90 14.14 -23.90 9.58
N LYS A 91 13.63 -24.08 8.36
CA LYS A 91 12.23 -24.36 7.96
C LYS A 91 11.19 -23.38 8.58
N GLY A 92 10.25 -22.91 7.80
CA GLY A 92 9.22 -21.94 8.25
C GLY A 92 8.62 -22.31 9.62
N PRO A 93 8.60 -21.39 10.58
CA PRO A 93 8.14 -21.66 11.93
C PRO A 93 6.67 -22.05 11.92
N LYS A 94 6.30 -23.11 12.66
CA LYS A 94 4.92 -23.56 12.82
C LYS A 94 4.18 -22.82 13.92
N SER A 95 4.91 -22.15 14.79
CA SER A 95 4.37 -21.33 15.89
C SER A 95 5.26 -20.11 16.14
N LEU A 96 4.73 -19.08 16.82
CA LEU A 96 5.51 -17.91 17.23
C LEU A 96 6.70 -18.25 18.14
N ASP A 97 6.64 -19.34 18.88
CA ASP A 97 7.73 -19.79 19.77
C ASP A 97 8.95 -20.32 19.01
N GLU A 98 8.79 -20.64 17.72
CA GLU A 98 9.87 -21.10 16.84
C GLU A 98 10.51 -19.95 16.03
N VAL A 99 9.95 -18.73 16.12
CA VAL A 99 10.46 -17.54 15.43
C VAL A 99 11.72 -17.02 16.13
N ASP A 100 12.72 -16.59 15.35
CA ASP A 100 13.94 -15.99 15.92
C ASP A 100 13.57 -14.81 16.85
N PRO A 101 14.04 -14.82 18.10
CA PRO A 101 13.73 -13.74 19.05
C PRO A 101 14.07 -12.34 18.54
N LYS A 102 15.11 -12.18 17.73
CA LYS A 102 15.48 -10.90 17.12
C LYS A 102 14.41 -10.38 16.15
N LEU A 103 13.73 -11.29 15.44
CA LEU A 103 12.62 -10.91 14.57
C LEU A 103 11.40 -10.47 15.40
N LEU A 104 11.08 -11.21 16.47
CA LEU A 104 9.99 -10.83 17.38
C LEU A 104 10.25 -9.45 18.00
N GLU A 105 11.48 -9.22 18.50
CA GLU A 105 11.92 -7.91 19.02
C GLU A 105 11.82 -6.80 17.97
N THR A 106 12.16 -7.11 16.72
CA THR A 106 12.04 -6.16 15.61
C THR A 106 10.60 -5.70 15.43
N TYR A 107 9.64 -6.62 15.36
CA TYR A 107 8.23 -6.28 15.20
C TYR A 107 7.66 -5.58 16.44
N GLU A 108 8.12 -5.92 17.63
CA GLU A 108 7.75 -5.25 18.86
C GLU A 108 8.22 -3.78 18.86
N LYS A 109 9.48 -3.51 18.49
CA LYS A 109 10.03 -2.16 18.30
C LYS A 109 9.25 -1.35 17.25
N LEU A 110 8.72 -2.00 16.22
CA LEU A 110 7.88 -1.38 15.20
C LEU A 110 6.45 -1.14 15.66
N GLY A 111 6.11 -1.54 16.89
CA GLY A 111 4.75 -1.42 17.41
C GLY A 111 3.78 -2.47 16.88
N VAL A 112 4.29 -3.57 16.32
CA VAL A 112 3.55 -4.74 15.85
C VAL A 112 3.80 -5.92 16.79
N PRO A 113 3.26 -5.93 18.00
CA PRO A 113 3.45 -7.01 18.96
C PRO A 113 2.67 -8.23 18.49
N LEU A 114 3.38 -9.25 18.01
CA LEU A 114 2.78 -10.48 17.50
C LEU A 114 2.08 -11.29 18.61
N HIS A 115 2.48 -11.14 19.87
CA HIS A 115 1.92 -11.90 21.00
C HIS A 115 0.75 -11.23 21.72
N GLU A 116 0.80 -9.93 21.99
CA GLU A 116 -0.16 -9.28 22.89
C GLU A 116 -1.29 -8.53 22.19
N ARG A 117 -0.98 -7.69 21.20
CA ARG A 117 -2.01 -6.93 20.48
C ARG A 117 -2.89 -7.81 19.61
N ALA A 118 -2.34 -8.87 19.05
CA ALA A 118 -3.11 -9.85 18.31
C ALA A 118 -4.22 -10.47 19.17
N LYS A 119 -3.94 -10.77 20.43
CA LYS A 119 -4.93 -11.34 21.37
C LYS A 119 -5.97 -10.31 21.86
N LEU A 120 -5.55 -9.07 22.08
CA LEU A 120 -6.39 -8.02 22.66
C LEU A 120 -7.23 -7.26 21.62
N ALA A 121 -6.72 -7.05 20.43
CA ALA A 121 -7.38 -6.27 19.39
C ALA A 121 -8.28 -7.09 18.44
N GLY A 122 -8.27 -8.42 18.51
CA GLY A 122 -9.02 -9.27 17.57
C GLY A 122 -8.55 -9.12 16.12
N VAL A 123 -7.25 -8.85 15.91
CA VAL A 123 -6.61 -8.71 14.61
C VAL A 123 -5.72 -9.90 14.34
N ALA A 124 -5.88 -10.55 13.18
CA ALA A 124 -4.93 -11.55 12.71
C ALA A 124 -3.80 -10.86 11.93
N VAL A 125 -2.56 -11.17 12.27
CA VAL A 125 -1.37 -10.54 11.70
C VAL A 125 -0.52 -11.56 10.98
N ASP A 126 -0.08 -11.22 9.76
CA ASP A 126 1.02 -11.87 9.04
C ASP A 126 2.23 -10.92 9.00
N ALA A 127 3.38 -11.40 9.43
CA ALA A 127 4.62 -10.62 9.49
C ALA A 127 5.56 -11.08 8.38
N VAL A 128 5.89 -10.19 7.46
CA VAL A 128 6.77 -10.45 6.31
C VAL A 128 8.08 -9.68 6.50
N PHE A 129 9.21 -10.41 6.50
CA PHE A 129 10.55 -9.86 6.63
C PHE A 129 11.33 -10.13 5.34
N ASP A 130 11.70 -9.08 4.64
CA ASP A 130 12.27 -9.15 3.29
C ASP A 130 11.40 -10.03 2.35
N SER A 131 11.90 -11.17 1.91
CA SER A 131 11.24 -12.02 0.91
C SER A 131 10.40 -13.17 1.48
N VAL A 132 10.18 -13.24 2.80
CA VAL A 132 9.50 -14.39 3.42
C VAL A 132 8.54 -13.97 4.54
N SER A 133 7.41 -14.67 4.65
CA SER A 133 6.56 -14.62 5.85
C SER A 133 7.24 -15.35 7.00
N VAL A 134 7.38 -14.68 8.14
CA VAL A 134 8.05 -15.20 9.34
C VAL A 134 7.09 -15.61 10.45
N ALA A 135 5.85 -15.11 10.42
CA ALA A 135 4.84 -15.48 11.39
C ALA A 135 3.42 -15.11 10.92
N THR A 136 2.45 -15.99 11.12
CA THR A 136 1.02 -15.70 10.91
C THR A 136 0.23 -16.12 12.15
N THR A 137 -0.60 -15.21 12.67
CA THR A 137 -1.37 -15.43 13.90
C THR A 137 -2.82 -15.88 13.60
N PHE A 138 -3.50 -16.52 14.53
CA PHE A 138 -4.92 -16.89 14.49
C PHE A 138 -5.35 -17.82 13.34
N LYS A 139 -4.43 -18.52 12.70
CA LYS A 139 -4.75 -19.44 11.58
C LYS A 139 -5.90 -20.42 11.90
N GLU A 140 -5.87 -21.06 13.06
CA GLU A 140 -6.89 -22.05 13.45
C GLU A 140 -8.28 -21.42 13.60
N LYS A 141 -8.39 -20.27 14.25
CA LYS A 141 -9.66 -19.55 14.42
C LYS A 141 -10.25 -19.08 13.10
N LEU A 142 -9.41 -18.65 12.16
CA LEU A 142 -9.84 -18.29 10.82
C LEU A 142 -10.29 -19.54 10.03
N LYS A 143 -9.56 -20.64 10.17
CA LYS A 143 -9.86 -21.92 9.56
C LYS A 143 -11.21 -22.50 10.04
N GLU A 144 -11.56 -22.35 11.33
CA GLU A 144 -12.88 -22.71 11.87
C GLU A 144 -14.02 -21.95 11.17
N ALA A 145 -13.79 -20.70 10.77
CA ALA A 145 -14.73 -19.92 9.97
C ALA A 145 -14.64 -20.22 8.46
N GLY A 146 -13.74 -21.10 8.04
CA GLY A 146 -13.46 -21.43 6.63
C GLY A 146 -12.64 -20.36 5.91
N VAL A 147 -12.10 -19.34 6.61
CA VAL A 147 -11.29 -18.28 6.04
C VAL A 147 -9.85 -18.76 5.89
N ILE A 148 -9.29 -18.62 4.69
CA ILE A 148 -7.87 -18.84 4.44
C ILE A 148 -7.16 -17.48 4.58
N PHE A 149 -6.16 -17.42 5.44
CA PHE A 149 -5.23 -16.31 5.56
C PHE A 149 -3.82 -16.87 5.80
N CYS A 150 -2.98 -16.75 4.81
CA CYS A 150 -1.63 -17.29 4.83
C CYS A 150 -0.71 -16.52 3.88
N SER A 151 0.59 -16.82 3.92
CA SER A 151 1.52 -16.29 2.93
C SER A 151 1.18 -16.79 1.53
N PHE A 152 1.56 -16.01 0.51
CA PHE A 152 1.34 -16.42 -0.87
C PHE A 152 2.09 -17.72 -1.21
N SER A 153 3.30 -17.88 -0.67
CA SER A 153 4.10 -19.11 -0.83
C SER A 153 3.45 -20.36 -0.23
N GLU A 154 2.74 -20.20 0.90
CA GLU A 154 1.95 -21.27 1.50
C GLU A 154 0.70 -21.59 0.65
N ALA A 155 0.00 -20.54 0.19
CA ALA A 155 -1.19 -20.71 -0.65
C ALA A 155 -0.89 -21.47 -1.95
N VAL A 156 0.25 -21.22 -2.59
CA VAL A 156 0.68 -21.94 -3.80
C VAL A 156 0.81 -23.44 -3.56
N LYS A 157 1.17 -23.86 -2.36
CA LYS A 157 1.38 -25.28 -1.98
C LYS A 157 0.09 -25.94 -1.49
N GLU A 158 -0.66 -25.24 -0.63
CA GLU A 158 -1.83 -25.81 0.05
C GLU A 158 -3.14 -25.57 -0.69
N HIS A 159 -3.22 -24.51 -1.51
CA HIS A 159 -4.42 -24.10 -2.25
C HIS A 159 -4.13 -23.78 -3.73
N PRO A 160 -3.36 -24.64 -4.45
CA PRO A 160 -2.87 -24.33 -5.81
C PRO A 160 -3.99 -24.02 -6.80
N GLU A 161 -5.16 -24.66 -6.67
CA GLU A 161 -6.27 -24.44 -7.58
C GLU A 161 -6.89 -23.05 -7.43
N LEU A 162 -7.02 -22.54 -6.19
CA LEU A 162 -7.50 -21.18 -5.95
C LEU A 162 -6.50 -20.14 -6.47
N VAL A 163 -5.21 -20.35 -6.19
CA VAL A 163 -4.17 -19.47 -6.70
C VAL A 163 -4.19 -19.44 -8.23
N ARG A 164 -4.23 -20.61 -8.87
CA ARG A 164 -4.26 -20.75 -10.33
C ARG A 164 -5.49 -20.09 -10.98
N GLN A 165 -6.63 -20.13 -10.30
CA GLN A 165 -7.86 -19.53 -10.76
C GLN A 165 -7.81 -17.98 -10.74
N TYR A 166 -7.22 -17.40 -9.70
CA TYR A 166 -7.33 -15.96 -9.43
C TYR A 166 -6.07 -15.17 -9.69
N LEU A 167 -4.87 -15.76 -9.62
CA LEU A 167 -3.61 -15.07 -9.88
C LEU A 167 -3.57 -14.46 -11.28
N GLY A 168 -3.34 -13.16 -11.34
CA GLY A 168 -3.30 -12.41 -12.60
C GLY A 168 -4.66 -12.17 -13.25
N SER A 169 -5.77 -12.52 -12.58
CA SER A 169 -7.13 -12.32 -13.10
C SER A 169 -7.57 -10.85 -13.07
N VAL A 170 -6.96 -10.04 -12.23
CA VAL A 170 -7.22 -8.61 -12.09
C VAL A 170 -6.01 -7.76 -12.48
N VAL A 171 -4.80 -8.22 -12.15
CA VAL A 171 -3.53 -7.62 -12.59
C VAL A 171 -2.76 -8.63 -13.43
N PRO A 172 -3.05 -8.75 -14.73
CA PRO A 172 -2.26 -9.61 -15.60
C PRO A 172 -0.80 -9.09 -15.69
N ALA A 173 0.12 -9.97 -16.03
CA ALA A 173 1.54 -9.60 -16.26
C ALA A 173 1.72 -8.52 -17.34
N THR A 174 0.70 -8.24 -18.11
CA THR A 174 0.67 -7.22 -19.18
C THR A 174 0.06 -5.89 -18.75
N ASP A 175 -0.34 -5.72 -17.48
CA ASP A 175 -1.00 -4.49 -16.98
C ASP A 175 -0.08 -3.25 -17.15
N ASN A 176 1.13 -3.34 -16.63
CA ASN A 176 2.15 -2.30 -16.75
C ASN A 176 3.56 -2.84 -16.47
N PHE A 177 4.58 -2.00 -16.69
CA PHE A 177 5.99 -2.35 -16.54
C PHE A 177 6.34 -2.95 -15.15
N PHE A 178 5.90 -2.30 -14.05
CA PHE A 178 6.20 -2.76 -12.69
C PHE A 178 5.36 -3.98 -12.28
N ALA A 179 4.15 -4.13 -12.81
CA ALA A 179 3.35 -5.34 -12.62
C ALA A 179 3.95 -6.55 -13.35
N ALA A 180 4.52 -6.35 -14.54
CA ALA A 180 5.25 -7.37 -15.27
C ALA A 180 6.51 -7.80 -14.50
N LEU A 181 7.30 -6.84 -14.01
CA LEU A 181 8.47 -7.11 -13.16
C LEU A 181 8.07 -7.87 -11.90
N ASN A 182 7.07 -7.38 -11.15
CA ASN A 182 6.57 -8.07 -9.97
C ASN A 182 6.14 -9.51 -10.30
N SER A 183 5.41 -9.69 -11.40
CA SER A 183 4.95 -11.01 -11.82
C SER A 183 6.11 -11.99 -12.06
N ALA A 184 7.25 -11.51 -12.53
CA ALA A 184 8.44 -12.34 -12.74
C ALA A 184 9.14 -12.70 -11.41
N VAL A 185 9.20 -11.77 -10.44
CA VAL A 185 10.13 -11.87 -9.30
C VAL A 185 9.46 -11.77 -7.93
N PHE A 186 8.14 -11.67 -7.82
CA PHE A 186 7.51 -11.54 -6.50
C PHE A 186 7.95 -12.66 -5.56
N SER A 187 8.29 -12.26 -4.33
CA SER A 187 8.86 -13.18 -3.35
C SER A 187 7.80 -13.78 -2.44
N ASP A 188 7.00 -12.96 -1.80
CA ASP A 188 5.89 -13.39 -0.96
C ASP A 188 4.80 -12.29 -0.93
N GLY A 189 3.86 -12.42 -0.04
CA GLY A 189 2.72 -11.54 0.14
C GLY A 189 1.60 -12.29 0.81
N SER A 190 0.39 -11.75 0.78
CA SER A 190 -0.75 -12.34 1.46
C SER A 190 -1.73 -12.99 0.49
N PHE A 191 -2.21 -14.15 0.87
CA PHE A 191 -3.35 -14.80 0.25
C PHE A 191 -4.51 -14.84 1.24
N VAL A 192 -5.66 -14.30 0.81
CA VAL A 192 -6.90 -14.31 1.58
C VAL A 192 -8.03 -14.86 0.72
N PHE A 193 -8.73 -15.86 1.25
CA PHE A 193 -9.95 -16.39 0.65
C PHE A 193 -11.05 -16.45 1.71
N VAL A 194 -12.17 -15.76 1.44
CA VAL A 194 -13.34 -15.74 2.33
C VAL A 194 -14.50 -16.43 1.64
N PRO A 195 -14.96 -17.58 2.15
CA PRO A 195 -16.00 -18.37 1.47
C PRO A 195 -17.37 -17.69 1.52
N LYS A 196 -18.27 -18.20 0.71
CA LYS A 196 -19.63 -17.67 0.52
C LYS A 196 -20.38 -17.46 1.83
N GLY A 197 -20.92 -16.26 1.99
CA GLY A 197 -21.75 -15.86 3.14
C GLY A 197 -20.96 -15.64 4.45
N VAL A 198 -19.66 -15.82 4.44
CA VAL A 198 -18.84 -15.67 5.64
C VAL A 198 -18.44 -14.21 5.83
N ARG A 199 -18.71 -13.71 7.03
CA ARG A 199 -18.10 -12.47 7.51
C ARG A 199 -16.82 -12.82 8.28
N CYS A 200 -15.67 -12.37 7.78
CA CYS A 200 -14.40 -12.61 8.47
C CYS A 200 -14.51 -12.17 9.94
N PRO A 201 -14.20 -13.06 10.90
CA PRO A 201 -14.50 -12.82 12.33
C PRO A 201 -13.58 -11.77 12.97
N MET A 202 -12.54 -11.33 12.25
CA MET A 202 -11.57 -10.36 12.74
C MET A 202 -10.96 -9.56 11.59
N GLU A 203 -10.35 -8.43 11.92
CA GLU A 203 -9.51 -7.69 10.98
C GLU A 203 -8.28 -8.53 10.62
N LEU A 204 -7.87 -8.49 9.35
CA LEU A 204 -6.62 -9.11 8.90
C LEU A 204 -5.59 -8.02 8.68
N SER A 205 -4.34 -8.29 9.03
CA SER A 205 -3.26 -7.33 8.81
C SER A 205 -1.99 -8.03 8.35
N THR A 206 -1.30 -7.44 7.38
CA THR A 206 0.06 -7.84 7.02
C THR A 206 1.01 -6.68 7.21
N TYR A 207 2.14 -6.96 7.82
CA TYR A 207 3.18 -5.98 8.05
C TYR A 207 4.46 -6.37 7.34
N PHE A 208 4.88 -5.53 6.38
CA PHE A 208 6.07 -5.73 5.58
C PHE A 208 7.25 -4.92 6.14
N ARG A 209 8.37 -5.60 6.33
CA ARG A 209 9.64 -5.00 6.76
C ARG A 209 10.74 -5.31 5.76
N ILE A 210 11.25 -4.30 5.06
CA ILE A 210 12.52 -4.40 4.34
C ILE A 210 13.66 -4.28 5.36
N ASN A 211 14.68 -5.11 5.26
CA ASN A 211 15.85 -5.04 6.13
C ASN A 211 17.18 -5.16 5.37
N ALA A 212 17.24 -5.98 4.34
CA ALA A 212 18.45 -6.18 3.55
C ALA A 212 18.82 -4.95 2.69
N SER A 213 20.11 -4.71 2.50
CA SER A 213 20.64 -3.67 1.58
C SER A 213 20.70 -4.17 0.14
N ASN A 214 20.67 -3.27 -0.82
CA ASN A 214 20.75 -3.56 -2.26
C ASN A 214 19.71 -4.59 -2.73
N THR A 215 18.57 -4.69 -2.05
CA THR A 215 17.48 -5.60 -2.41
C THR A 215 16.26 -4.81 -2.85
N GLY A 216 15.52 -5.36 -3.80
CA GLY A 216 14.17 -4.92 -4.10
C GLY A 216 13.14 -5.69 -3.27
N GLN A 217 12.00 -5.08 -3.02
CA GLN A 217 10.86 -5.71 -2.36
C GLN A 217 9.72 -5.86 -3.37
N PHE A 218 9.27 -7.10 -3.56
CA PHE A 218 8.29 -7.44 -4.59
C PHE A 218 7.20 -8.32 -3.99
N GLU A 219 6.22 -7.70 -3.32
CA GLU A 219 5.11 -8.44 -2.73
C GLU A 219 3.96 -8.63 -3.72
N ARG A 220 3.20 -9.71 -3.54
CA ARG A 220 1.96 -9.95 -4.27
C ARG A 220 0.87 -10.40 -3.33
N THR A 221 -0.16 -9.57 -3.17
CA THR A 221 -1.33 -9.85 -2.34
C THR A 221 -2.53 -10.18 -3.21
N LEU A 222 -3.24 -11.26 -2.88
CA LEU A 222 -4.46 -11.68 -3.54
C LEU A 222 -5.57 -11.91 -2.51
N ILE A 223 -6.66 -11.16 -2.62
CA ILE A 223 -7.83 -11.28 -1.75
C ILE A 223 -9.05 -11.62 -2.57
N VAL A 224 -9.69 -12.73 -2.25
CA VAL A 224 -10.94 -13.18 -2.88
C VAL A 224 -12.04 -13.26 -1.84
N ALA A 225 -13.12 -12.53 -2.07
CA ALA A 225 -14.35 -12.60 -1.27
C ALA A 225 -15.47 -13.21 -2.11
N GLU A 226 -15.94 -14.40 -1.74
CA GLU A 226 -17.04 -15.07 -2.41
C GLU A 226 -18.39 -14.38 -2.14
N ALA A 227 -19.45 -14.87 -2.78
CA ALA A 227 -20.76 -14.24 -2.70
C ALA A 227 -21.23 -14.04 -1.26
N GLY A 228 -21.60 -12.79 -0.92
CA GLY A 228 -22.03 -12.38 0.41
C GLY A 228 -20.93 -12.32 1.47
N ALA A 229 -19.68 -12.53 1.10
CA ALA A 229 -18.55 -12.48 2.04
C ALA A 229 -18.15 -11.05 2.42
N TYR A 230 -17.53 -10.92 3.58
CA TYR A 230 -16.95 -9.66 4.07
C TYR A 230 -15.55 -9.87 4.62
N VAL A 231 -14.63 -9.00 4.23
CA VAL A 231 -13.29 -8.94 4.80
C VAL A 231 -12.81 -7.49 4.92
N SER A 232 -12.12 -7.21 6.01
CA SER A 232 -11.33 -6.00 6.19
C SER A 232 -9.86 -6.40 6.37
N TYR A 233 -9.00 -5.77 5.58
CA TYR A 233 -7.58 -6.06 5.51
C TYR A 233 -6.75 -4.79 5.57
N LEU A 234 -5.69 -4.82 6.35
CA LEU A 234 -4.75 -3.73 6.48
C LEU A 234 -3.33 -4.15 6.08
N GLU A 235 -2.66 -3.26 5.36
CA GLU A 235 -1.24 -3.37 5.01
C GLU A 235 -0.44 -2.27 5.70
N GLY A 236 0.58 -2.66 6.44
CA GLY A 236 1.58 -1.77 7.03
C GLY A 236 2.96 -2.05 6.44
N CYS A 237 3.76 -1.01 6.18
CA CYS A 237 5.08 -1.16 5.56
C CYS A 237 6.10 -0.22 6.18
N THR A 238 7.34 -0.74 6.39
CA THR A 238 8.48 0.07 6.86
C THR A 238 9.80 -0.40 6.25
N ALA A 239 10.80 0.49 6.24
CA ALA A 239 12.17 0.20 5.82
C ALA A 239 13.19 0.89 6.73
N PRO A 240 14.45 0.41 6.84
CA PRO A 240 15.50 1.09 7.58
C PRO A 240 16.00 2.35 6.86
N VAL A 241 16.71 3.21 7.59
CA VAL A 241 17.47 4.34 7.01
C VAL A 241 18.66 3.80 6.23
N ARG A 242 18.76 4.17 4.95
CA ARG A 242 19.89 3.81 4.09
C ARG A 242 20.20 4.93 3.09
N ASP A 243 21.47 5.07 2.74
CA ASP A 243 21.96 6.05 1.76
C ASP A 243 21.66 5.65 0.31
N GLU A 244 21.16 4.46 0.08
CA GLU A 244 20.79 3.91 -1.23
C GLU A 244 19.30 4.02 -1.48
N ASN A 245 18.89 4.13 -2.74
CA ASN A 245 17.50 3.98 -3.12
C ASN A 245 17.15 2.50 -3.25
N GLN A 246 16.01 2.10 -2.69
CA GLN A 246 15.50 0.73 -2.79
C GLN A 246 14.16 0.71 -3.52
N LEU A 247 14.02 -0.22 -4.46
CA LEU A 247 12.78 -0.40 -5.23
C LEU A 247 11.80 -1.28 -4.45
N HIS A 248 10.62 -0.74 -4.19
CA HIS A 248 9.45 -1.49 -3.76
C HIS A 248 8.42 -1.50 -4.91
N ALA A 249 8.18 -2.66 -5.50
CA ALA A 249 7.21 -2.82 -6.58
C ALA A 249 6.23 -3.95 -6.24
N ALA A 250 5.14 -3.60 -5.57
CA ALA A 250 4.12 -4.54 -5.13
C ALA A 250 2.91 -4.61 -6.07
N VAL A 251 2.21 -5.74 -6.03
CA VAL A 251 0.94 -5.94 -6.73
C VAL A 251 -0.13 -6.43 -5.76
N VAL A 252 -1.31 -5.83 -5.83
CA VAL A 252 -2.49 -6.24 -5.07
C VAL A 252 -3.66 -6.49 -6.01
N GLU A 253 -4.27 -7.66 -5.87
CA GLU A 253 -5.45 -8.08 -6.61
C GLU A 253 -6.62 -8.35 -5.66
N LEU A 254 -7.76 -7.68 -5.86
CA LEU A 254 -8.98 -7.92 -5.10
C LEU A 254 -10.09 -8.41 -6.03
N VAL A 255 -10.76 -9.49 -5.63
CA VAL A 255 -11.90 -10.06 -6.35
C VAL A 255 -13.10 -10.11 -5.42
N ALA A 256 -14.14 -9.36 -5.72
CA ALA A 256 -15.39 -9.34 -4.97
C ALA A 256 -16.52 -9.94 -5.84
N LEU A 257 -17.11 -11.08 -5.39
CA LEU A 257 -18.24 -11.71 -6.05
C LEU A 257 -19.58 -11.05 -5.63
N GLU A 258 -20.71 -11.63 -5.97
CA GLU A 258 -22.03 -11.06 -5.70
C GLU A 258 -22.22 -10.74 -4.21
N ASP A 259 -22.73 -9.52 -3.88
CA ASP A 259 -22.92 -9.03 -2.51
C ASP A 259 -21.66 -9.02 -1.62
N ALA A 260 -20.49 -9.37 -2.15
CA ALA A 260 -19.26 -9.40 -1.38
C ALA A 260 -18.72 -7.99 -1.10
N ARG A 261 -18.03 -7.84 0.01
CA ARG A 261 -17.43 -6.57 0.43
C ARG A 261 -16.00 -6.76 0.88
N ILE A 262 -15.09 -6.00 0.26
CA ILE A 262 -13.68 -5.96 0.64
C ILE A 262 -13.33 -4.52 1.06
N LYS A 263 -12.83 -4.36 2.28
CA LYS A 263 -12.23 -3.12 2.76
C LYS A 263 -10.72 -3.34 2.83
N TYR A 264 -9.96 -2.58 2.06
CA TYR A 264 -8.50 -2.67 2.02
C TYR A 264 -7.89 -1.34 2.45
N SER A 265 -7.16 -1.37 3.54
CA SER A 265 -6.50 -0.19 4.10
C SER A 265 -4.98 -0.32 4.02
N THR A 266 -4.28 0.79 3.77
CA THR A 266 -2.82 0.86 3.78
C THR A 266 -2.38 2.04 4.63
N VAL A 267 -1.45 1.78 5.54
CA VAL A 267 -0.70 2.82 6.23
C VAL A 267 0.78 2.58 5.96
N GLN A 268 1.39 3.43 5.14
CA GLN A 268 2.78 3.28 4.73
C GLN A 268 3.66 4.32 5.41
N ASN A 269 4.77 3.83 5.99
CA ASN A 269 5.78 4.61 6.67
C ASN A 269 7.17 4.19 6.18
N TRP A 270 7.45 4.47 4.91
CA TRP A 270 8.74 4.19 4.31
C TRP A 270 9.79 5.24 4.70
N TYR A 271 11.06 4.89 4.55
CA TYR A 271 12.14 5.86 4.68
C TYR A 271 12.14 6.82 3.47
N PRO A 272 12.06 8.13 3.70
CA PRO A 272 11.90 9.13 2.63
C PRO A 272 13.19 9.55 1.94
N GLY A 273 14.35 9.10 2.42
CA GLY A 273 15.65 9.71 2.13
C GLY A 273 16.03 10.76 3.17
N ASP A 274 17.25 11.27 3.08
CA ASP A 274 17.74 12.33 3.94
C ASP A 274 17.22 13.72 3.52
N LYS A 275 17.60 14.77 4.27
CA LYS A 275 17.21 16.17 3.98
C LYS A 275 17.65 16.66 2.60
N ASP A 276 18.69 16.06 2.03
CA ASP A 276 19.23 16.41 0.72
C ASP A 276 18.59 15.58 -0.41
N GLY A 277 17.69 14.64 -0.06
CA GLY A 277 16.99 13.77 -0.98
C GLY A 277 17.81 12.54 -1.39
N LYS A 278 18.84 12.16 -0.63
CA LYS A 278 19.65 10.98 -0.88
C LYS A 278 19.05 9.76 -0.21
N GLY A 279 19.04 8.61 -0.90
CA GLY A 279 18.45 7.37 -0.42
C GLY A 279 16.92 7.38 -0.48
N GLY A 280 16.30 6.50 0.30
CA GLY A 280 14.84 6.36 0.41
C GLY A 280 14.23 5.39 -0.57
N ILE A 281 12.96 5.07 -0.33
CA ILE A 281 12.23 4.04 -1.05
C ILE A 281 11.57 4.61 -2.31
N PHE A 282 11.72 3.91 -3.44
CA PHE A 282 10.90 4.07 -4.64
C PHE A 282 9.70 3.12 -4.54
N ASN A 283 8.56 3.66 -4.21
CA ASN A 283 7.34 2.92 -3.90
C ASN A 283 6.39 2.90 -5.10
N PHE A 284 6.55 1.90 -5.98
CA PHE A 284 5.81 1.74 -7.23
C PHE A 284 4.83 0.57 -7.13
N VAL A 285 3.56 0.87 -6.86
CA VAL A 285 2.58 -0.16 -6.49
C VAL A 285 1.41 -0.20 -7.45
N THR A 286 1.07 -1.40 -7.90
CA THR A 286 -0.11 -1.67 -8.73
C THR A 286 -1.18 -2.35 -7.90
N LYS A 287 -2.28 -1.65 -7.61
CA LYS A 287 -3.44 -2.20 -6.90
C LYS A 287 -4.66 -2.18 -7.80
N ARG A 288 -5.35 -3.32 -7.96
CA ARG A 288 -6.56 -3.43 -8.76
C ARG A 288 -7.61 -4.23 -8.01
N GLY A 289 -8.84 -3.70 -7.99
CA GLY A 289 -10.00 -4.40 -7.46
C GLY A 289 -11.05 -4.62 -8.55
N LYS A 290 -11.65 -5.79 -8.58
CA LYS A 290 -12.71 -6.14 -9.52
C LYS A 290 -13.97 -6.54 -8.78
N CYS A 291 -15.01 -5.71 -8.89
CA CYS A 291 -16.36 -6.00 -8.46
C CYS A 291 -17.05 -6.84 -9.54
N VAL A 292 -16.84 -8.16 -9.47
CA VAL A 292 -17.32 -9.11 -10.49
C VAL A 292 -18.84 -9.33 -10.39
N GLY A 293 -19.34 -9.49 -9.17
CA GLY A 293 -20.74 -9.79 -8.92
C GLY A 293 -21.59 -8.53 -8.67
N ALA A 294 -22.90 -8.67 -8.83
CA ALA A 294 -23.85 -7.62 -8.54
C ALA A 294 -23.78 -7.19 -7.07
N ARG A 295 -23.98 -5.90 -6.78
CA ARG A 295 -23.98 -5.30 -5.43
C ARG A 295 -22.68 -5.49 -4.63
N SER A 296 -21.62 -5.96 -5.30
CA SER A 296 -20.30 -6.09 -4.66
C SER A 296 -19.67 -4.72 -4.39
N ARG A 297 -18.79 -4.66 -3.39
CA ARG A 297 -18.16 -3.40 -2.97
C ARG A 297 -16.70 -3.59 -2.65
N ILE A 298 -15.86 -2.70 -3.17
CA ILE A 298 -14.45 -2.58 -2.84
C ILE A 298 -14.19 -1.15 -2.36
N SER A 299 -13.61 -1.03 -1.16
CA SER A 299 -13.20 0.24 -0.57
C SER A 299 -11.69 0.24 -0.34
N TRP A 300 -11.00 1.18 -0.94
CA TRP A 300 -9.59 1.46 -0.71
C TRP A 300 -9.44 2.64 0.23
N THR A 301 -8.70 2.47 1.32
CA THR A 301 -8.28 3.58 2.19
C THR A 301 -6.77 3.56 2.29
N GLN A 302 -6.10 4.68 1.98
CA GLN A 302 -4.65 4.73 2.05
C GLN A 302 -4.13 6.01 2.67
N VAL A 303 -3.09 5.85 3.50
CA VAL A 303 -2.28 6.93 4.06
C VAL A 303 -0.84 6.67 3.62
N GLU A 304 -0.36 7.53 2.74
CA GLU A 304 0.98 7.46 2.15
C GLU A 304 1.85 8.53 2.79
N THR A 305 2.78 8.09 3.61
CA THR A 305 3.83 8.95 4.18
C THR A 305 5.18 8.30 3.96
N GLY A 306 6.23 9.10 3.99
CA GLY A 306 7.55 8.59 3.66
C GLY A 306 7.69 8.34 2.15
N SER A 307 8.62 7.45 1.77
CA SER A 307 9.09 7.22 0.41
C SER A 307 9.74 8.45 -0.24
N ALA A 308 10.87 8.25 -0.91
CA ALA A 308 11.45 9.29 -1.75
C ALA A 308 10.53 9.57 -2.95
N ILE A 309 10.05 8.51 -3.58
CA ILE A 309 9.10 8.55 -4.70
C ILE A 309 7.93 7.61 -4.43
N THR A 310 6.71 8.13 -4.54
CA THR A 310 5.48 7.32 -4.51
C THR A 310 4.79 7.38 -5.86
N TRP A 311 4.54 6.21 -6.46
CA TRP A 311 3.82 6.07 -7.72
C TRP A 311 2.77 4.95 -7.61
N LYS A 312 1.51 5.33 -7.37
CA LYS A 312 0.49 4.37 -6.93
C LYS A 312 -0.94 4.78 -7.31
N TYR A 313 -1.63 3.91 -8.04
CA TYR A 313 -3.02 4.13 -8.45
C TYR A 313 -3.88 2.88 -8.22
N PRO A 314 -4.49 2.72 -7.06
CA PRO A 314 -5.55 1.71 -6.87
C PRO A 314 -6.68 1.89 -7.88
N SER A 315 -7.31 0.81 -8.29
CA SER A 315 -8.45 0.89 -9.19
C SER A 315 -9.60 -0.01 -8.77
N CYS A 316 -10.82 0.37 -9.15
CA CYS A 316 -12.02 -0.47 -9.09
C CYS A 316 -12.59 -0.65 -10.49
N ILE A 317 -12.74 -1.91 -10.90
CA ILE A 317 -13.48 -2.29 -12.11
C ILE A 317 -14.88 -2.73 -11.64
N LEU A 318 -15.88 -1.90 -11.89
CA LEU A 318 -17.27 -2.09 -11.46
C LEU A 318 -18.02 -2.84 -12.55
N GLN A 319 -17.86 -4.17 -12.57
CA GLN A 319 -18.41 -5.04 -13.61
C GLN A 319 -19.84 -5.48 -13.27
N GLY A 320 -20.12 -5.84 -12.03
CA GLY A 320 -21.45 -6.24 -11.59
C GLY A 320 -22.40 -5.05 -11.48
N ASP A 321 -23.67 -5.26 -11.78
CA ASP A 321 -24.72 -4.24 -11.58
C ASP A 321 -24.79 -3.83 -10.11
N ASP A 322 -25.11 -2.57 -9.85
CA ASP A 322 -25.20 -1.97 -8.50
C ASP A 322 -23.90 -2.07 -7.68
N SER A 323 -22.77 -2.39 -8.30
CA SER A 323 -21.50 -2.48 -7.58
C SER A 323 -20.95 -1.09 -7.20
N VAL A 324 -20.15 -1.07 -6.14
CA VAL A 324 -19.65 0.17 -5.53
C VAL A 324 -18.12 0.11 -5.40
N GLY A 325 -17.45 1.17 -5.87
CA GLY A 325 -16.02 1.40 -5.68
C GLY A 325 -15.76 2.67 -4.87
N GLU A 326 -14.89 2.58 -3.89
CA GLU A 326 -14.54 3.72 -3.04
C GLU A 326 -13.03 3.88 -2.94
N PHE A 327 -12.60 5.13 -2.89
CA PHE A 327 -11.20 5.48 -2.70
C PHE A 327 -11.09 6.68 -1.77
N TYR A 328 -10.43 6.48 -0.65
CA TYR A 328 -10.13 7.49 0.35
C TYR A 328 -8.61 7.54 0.53
N SER A 329 -7.98 8.69 0.33
CA SER A 329 -6.54 8.80 0.42
C SER A 329 -6.03 10.07 1.07
N VAL A 330 -4.95 9.92 1.82
CA VAL A 330 -4.05 11.00 2.21
C VAL A 330 -2.67 10.69 1.63
N ALA A 331 -2.09 11.64 0.92
CA ALA A 331 -0.72 11.57 0.45
C ALA A 331 0.04 12.79 0.96
N LEU A 332 1.14 12.56 1.70
CA LEU A 332 1.99 13.60 2.22
C LEU A 332 3.36 13.53 1.57
N ALA A 333 3.82 14.64 1.01
CA ALA A 333 5.17 14.82 0.49
C ALA A 333 5.84 16.02 1.20
N ASN A 334 6.89 15.76 1.96
CA ASN A 334 7.70 16.77 2.63
C ASN A 334 9.14 16.73 2.11
N ASN A 335 9.97 17.70 2.47
CA ASN A 335 11.34 17.82 2.01
C ASN A 335 11.45 17.70 0.48
N ARG A 336 12.09 16.66 -0.05
CA ARG A 336 12.25 16.41 -1.49
C ARG A 336 11.43 15.23 -2.01
N GLN A 337 10.46 14.77 -1.22
CA GLN A 337 9.59 13.68 -1.60
C GLN A 337 8.69 14.06 -2.79
N GLN A 338 8.43 13.10 -3.66
CA GLN A 338 7.52 13.26 -4.78
C GLN A 338 6.49 12.14 -4.77
N ALA A 339 5.23 12.50 -4.95
CA ALA A 339 4.14 11.54 -5.04
C ALA A 339 3.27 11.83 -6.26
N ASP A 340 3.09 10.83 -7.12
CA ASP A 340 2.04 10.83 -8.14
C ASP A 340 1.09 9.69 -7.79
N THR A 341 -0.01 10.05 -7.13
CA THR A 341 -0.98 9.10 -6.60
C THR A 341 -2.37 9.37 -7.18
N GLY A 342 -3.31 8.50 -6.89
CA GLY A 342 -4.68 8.67 -7.35
C GLY A 342 -5.39 7.35 -7.53
N THR A 343 -6.40 7.33 -8.40
CA THR A 343 -7.23 6.13 -8.57
C THR A 343 -7.82 6.03 -9.96
N LYS A 344 -8.33 4.84 -10.29
CA LYS A 344 -9.09 4.58 -11.52
C LYS A 344 -10.42 3.92 -11.15
N MET A 345 -11.54 4.53 -11.54
CA MET A 345 -12.89 3.97 -11.39
C MET A 345 -13.46 3.67 -12.77
N ILE A 346 -13.70 2.40 -13.07
CA ILE A 346 -14.14 1.93 -14.37
C ILE A 346 -15.52 1.28 -14.23
N HIS A 347 -16.55 1.96 -14.70
CA HIS A 347 -17.93 1.54 -14.64
C HIS A 347 -18.30 0.76 -15.90
N ILE A 348 -18.71 -0.49 -15.72
CA ILE A 348 -19.14 -1.42 -16.78
C ILE A 348 -20.60 -1.84 -16.56
N GLY A 349 -20.94 -2.23 -15.33
CA GLY A 349 -22.30 -2.61 -14.93
C GLY A 349 -23.23 -1.40 -14.77
N LYS A 350 -24.52 -1.68 -14.72
CA LYS A 350 -25.58 -0.66 -14.54
C LYS A 350 -25.70 -0.22 -13.10
N ARG A 351 -26.12 1.03 -12.87
CA ARG A 351 -26.35 1.66 -11.55
C ARG A 351 -25.14 1.55 -10.61
N THR A 352 -23.96 1.43 -11.21
CA THR A 352 -22.70 1.37 -10.45
C THR A 352 -22.37 2.72 -9.85
N ARG A 353 -21.72 2.72 -8.69
CA ARG A 353 -21.36 3.96 -7.97
C ARG A 353 -19.89 3.98 -7.62
N SER A 354 -19.27 5.14 -7.72
CA SER A 354 -17.93 5.35 -7.18
C SER A 354 -17.81 6.67 -6.42
N THR A 355 -16.98 6.63 -5.36
CA THR A 355 -16.63 7.80 -4.56
C THR A 355 -15.12 7.90 -4.47
N ILE A 356 -14.60 9.10 -4.69
CA ILE A 356 -13.16 9.40 -4.61
C ILE A 356 -13.00 10.61 -3.70
N ILE A 357 -12.30 10.43 -2.57
CA ILE A 357 -11.89 11.51 -1.67
C ILE A 357 -10.37 11.44 -1.53
N SER A 358 -9.67 12.39 -2.11
CA SER A 358 -8.20 12.45 -2.10
C SER A 358 -7.71 13.74 -1.48
N LYS A 359 -6.84 13.64 -0.48
CA LYS A 359 -6.23 14.75 0.24
C LYS A 359 -4.71 14.70 0.03
N GLY A 360 -4.16 15.67 -0.71
CA GLY A 360 -2.72 15.84 -0.92
C GLY A 360 -2.17 16.91 0.02
N ILE A 361 -1.03 16.64 0.65
CA ILE A 361 -0.33 17.62 1.50
C ILE A 361 1.10 17.73 0.99
N SER A 362 1.53 18.95 0.68
CA SER A 362 2.88 19.23 0.25
C SER A 362 3.53 20.23 1.18
N ALA A 363 4.76 19.95 1.63
CA ALA A 363 5.54 20.79 2.51
C ALA A 363 7.01 20.83 2.07
N GLY A 364 7.79 21.82 2.53
CA GLY A 364 9.18 21.99 2.14
C GLY A 364 9.33 22.13 0.63
N HIS A 365 10.08 21.24 0.00
CA HIS A 365 10.21 21.11 -1.46
C HIS A 365 9.39 19.90 -2.01
N GLY A 366 8.48 19.37 -1.23
CA GLY A 366 7.66 18.22 -1.59
C GLY A 366 6.70 18.51 -2.74
N SER A 367 6.45 17.51 -3.57
CA SER A 367 5.53 17.62 -4.72
C SER A 367 4.51 16.49 -4.69
N ASN A 368 3.23 16.84 -4.65
CA ASN A 368 2.12 15.92 -4.79
C ASN A 368 1.40 16.11 -6.12
N ALA A 369 1.15 15.00 -6.81
CA ALA A 369 0.28 14.95 -7.97
C ALA A 369 -0.86 13.97 -7.71
N TYR A 370 -2.09 14.41 -7.90
CA TYR A 370 -3.27 13.55 -7.97
C TYR A 370 -3.60 13.24 -9.42
N ARG A 371 -3.76 11.95 -9.73
CA ARG A 371 -4.18 11.50 -11.06
C ARG A 371 -5.40 10.60 -10.96
N GLY A 372 -6.54 11.11 -11.40
CA GLY A 372 -7.82 10.42 -11.34
C GLY A 372 -8.33 10.02 -12.71
N LEU A 373 -8.68 8.74 -12.91
CA LEU A 373 -9.40 8.30 -14.09
C LEU A 373 -10.79 7.80 -13.70
N VAL A 374 -11.82 8.38 -14.29
CA VAL A 374 -13.18 7.85 -14.21
C VAL A 374 -13.65 7.56 -15.62
N ARG A 375 -13.92 6.28 -15.89
CA ARG A 375 -14.51 5.86 -17.15
C ARG A 375 -15.89 5.26 -16.91
N ILE A 376 -16.90 5.77 -17.60
CA ILE A 376 -18.25 5.23 -17.61
C ILE A 376 -18.52 4.69 -19.00
N GLY A 377 -18.58 3.36 -19.13
CA GLY A 377 -18.75 2.66 -20.39
C GLY A 377 -20.17 2.82 -20.96
N LYS A 378 -20.35 2.54 -22.24
CA LYS A 378 -21.62 2.67 -22.98
C LYS A 378 -22.79 1.90 -22.35
N GLY A 379 -22.51 0.75 -21.71
CA GLY A 379 -23.53 -0.11 -21.08
C GLY A 379 -23.79 0.18 -19.62
N ALA A 380 -23.06 1.13 -19.02
CA ALA A 380 -23.15 1.48 -17.60
C ALA A 380 -24.30 2.49 -17.36
N ASP A 381 -25.55 2.05 -17.60
CA ASP A 381 -26.74 2.89 -17.41
C ASP A 381 -26.85 3.33 -15.94
N ASP A 382 -27.22 4.58 -15.72
CA ASP A 382 -27.43 5.18 -14.38
C ASP A 382 -26.21 5.09 -13.46
N ALA A 383 -25.01 5.01 -14.02
CA ALA A 383 -23.77 5.04 -13.24
C ALA A 383 -23.55 6.42 -12.64
N ARG A 384 -23.01 6.46 -11.42
CA ARG A 384 -22.73 7.70 -10.71
C ARG A 384 -21.31 7.71 -10.14
N ASN A 385 -20.61 8.83 -10.34
CA ASN A 385 -19.34 9.12 -9.68
C ASN A 385 -19.41 10.44 -8.92
N TYR A 386 -18.78 10.46 -7.74
CA TYR A 386 -18.39 11.66 -7.04
C TYR A 386 -16.89 11.65 -6.78
N SER A 387 -16.19 12.70 -7.18
CA SER A 387 -14.74 12.86 -6.98
C SER A 387 -14.43 14.20 -6.34
N GLN A 388 -13.70 14.16 -5.23
CA GLN A 388 -13.14 15.33 -4.56
C GLN A 388 -11.65 15.14 -4.38
N CYS A 389 -10.85 16.09 -4.89
CA CYS A 389 -9.40 16.09 -4.74
C CYS A 389 -8.93 17.45 -4.22
N ASP A 390 -8.51 17.48 -2.97
CA ASP A 390 -8.05 18.69 -2.29
C ASP A 390 -6.57 18.63 -2.02
N SER A 391 -5.90 19.76 -2.18
CA SER A 391 -4.48 19.93 -1.90
C SER A 391 -4.25 21.01 -0.86
N LEU A 392 -3.36 20.74 0.10
CA LEU A 392 -2.93 21.66 1.14
C LEU A 392 -1.42 21.92 1.00
N LEU A 393 -1.04 23.18 0.84
CA LEU A 393 0.33 23.63 0.74
C LEU A 393 0.82 24.23 2.05
N ILE A 394 2.03 23.84 2.46
CA ILE A 394 2.70 24.32 3.67
C ILE A 394 4.07 24.88 3.25
N GLY A 395 4.20 26.21 3.24
CA GLY A 395 5.38 26.90 2.72
C GLY A 395 5.25 27.34 1.26
N ASP A 396 6.35 27.83 0.69
CA ASP A 396 6.39 28.52 -0.61
C ASP A 396 7.02 27.68 -1.74
N GLU A 397 7.77 26.64 -1.40
CA GLU A 397 8.59 25.89 -2.36
C GLU A 397 8.03 24.49 -2.70
N CYS A 398 6.89 24.13 -2.11
CA CYS A 398 6.19 22.87 -2.39
C CYS A 398 5.19 23.01 -3.55
N GLY A 399 4.83 21.86 -4.15
CA GLY A 399 3.93 21.83 -5.32
C GLY A 399 2.75 20.89 -5.16
N ALA A 400 1.63 21.25 -5.78
CA ALA A 400 0.46 20.38 -5.94
C ALA A 400 -0.02 20.39 -7.38
N HIS A 401 -0.32 19.21 -7.93
CA HIS A 401 -0.74 19.02 -9.31
C HIS A 401 -1.97 18.11 -9.35
N THR A 402 -2.89 18.38 -10.30
CA THR A 402 -4.10 17.58 -10.47
C THR A 402 -4.30 17.24 -11.93
N PHE A 403 -4.42 15.94 -12.24
CA PHE A 403 -4.57 15.41 -13.59
C PHE A 403 -5.84 14.55 -13.69
N PRO A 404 -7.03 15.15 -13.77
CA PRO A 404 -8.26 14.40 -13.96
C PRO A 404 -8.38 13.89 -15.40
N TYR A 405 -8.81 12.64 -15.55
CA TYR A 405 -9.22 12.07 -16.84
C TYR A 405 -10.62 11.50 -16.71
N ILE A 406 -11.58 12.10 -17.40
CA ILE A 406 -12.99 11.76 -17.31
C ILE A 406 -13.47 11.35 -18.70
N ASP A 407 -13.91 10.07 -18.84
CA ASP A 407 -14.43 9.49 -20.09
C ASP A 407 -15.83 8.94 -19.84
N VAL A 408 -16.86 9.72 -20.17
CA VAL A 408 -18.27 9.36 -19.99
C VAL A 408 -18.88 9.05 -21.33
N GLN A 409 -19.24 7.78 -21.55
CA GLN A 409 -19.80 7.28 -22.80
C GLN A 409 -21.30 6.94 -22.73
N ASN A 410 -21.96 7.25 -21.62
CA ASN A 410 -23.38 6.97 -21.38
C ASN A 410 -24.11 8.24 -20.92
N SER A 411 -25.21 8.60 -21.58
CA SER A 411 -25.95 9.83 -21.33
C SER A 411 -26.79 9.83 -20.03
N SER A 412 -27.08 8.65 -19.45
CA SER A 412 -27.78 8.54 -18.16
C SER A 412 -26.82 8.69 -16.97
N ALA A 413 -25.51 8.74 -17.19
CA ALA A 413 -24.52 8.83 -16.14
C ALA A 413 -24.51 10.19 -15.44
N GLN A 414 -24.19 10.19 -14.16
CA GLN A 414 -23.96 11.39 -13.35
C GLN A 414 -22.50 11.43 -12.90
N MET A 415 -21.83 12.53 -13.23
CA MET A 415 -20.41 12.74 -12.92
C MET A 415 -20.22 14.07 -12.21
N GLU A 416 -19.68 14.01 -11.00
CA GLU A 416 -19.33 15.17 -10.19
C GLU A 416 -17.83 15.15 -9.90
N HIS A 417 -17.15 16.26 -10.14
CA HIS A 417 -15.72 16.41 -9.87
C HIS A 417 -15.43 17.78 -9.26
N GLU A 418 -14.82 17.78 -8.08
CA GLU A 418 -14.36 18.97 -7.38
C GLU A 418 -12.85 18.87 -7.15
N ALA A 419 -12.16 19.99 -7.30
CA ALA A 419 -10.73 20.09 -6.96
C ALA A 419 -10.48 21.44 -6.29
N SER A 420 -9.76 21.42 -5.17
CA SER A 420 -9.34 22.62 -4.48
C SER A 420 -7.87 22.58 -4.12
N THR A 421 -7.23 23.76 -4.09
CA THR A 421 -5.89 23.92 -3.57
C THR A 421 -5.89 25.10 -2.61
N SER A 422 -5.44 24.85 -1.39
CA SER A 422 -5.32 25.87 -0.35
C SER A 422 -3.90 25.88 0.23
N LYS A 423 -3.52 27.02 0.76
CA LYS A 423 -2.24 27.21 1.47
C LYS A 423 -2.53 27.65 2.90
N ILE A 424 -1.77 27.14 3.87
CA ILE A 424 -1.81 27.66 5.23
C ILE A 424 -1.27 29.10 5.20
N SER A 425 -2.11 30.06 5.59
CA SER A 425 -1.75 31.47 5.58
C SER A 425 -1.11 31.92 6.89
N ASP A 426 -0.29 32.98 6.82
CA ASP A 426 0.28 33.62 8.01
C ASP A 426 -0.79 34.12 8.98
N ASP A 427 -1.94 34.55 8.48
CA ASP A 427 -3.08 35.00 9.30
C ASP A 427 -3.67 33.86 10.12
N GLN A 428 -3.78 32.65 9.53
CA GLN A 428 -4.21 31.46 10.26
C GLN A 428 -3.23 31.10 11.37
N LEU A 429 -1.91 31.10 11.07
CA LEU A 429 -0.87 30.81 12.05
C LEU A 429 -0.84 31.88 13.14
N PHE A 430 -0.98 33.15 12.78
CA PHE A 430 -1.08 34.26 13.73
C PHE A 430 -2.29 34.10 14.69
N TYR A 431 -3.43 33.68 14.16
CA TYR A 431 -4.63 33.43 14.97
C TYR A 431 -4.39 32.35 16.03
N PHE A 432 -3.74 31.25 15.67
CA PHE A 432 -3.36 30.20 16.61
C PHE A 432 -2.32 30.69 17.63
N ARG A 433 -1.27 31.38 17.18
CA ARG A 433 -0.21 31.93 18.05
C ARG A 433 -0.77 32.94 19.07
N SER A 434 -1.74 33.76 18.67
CA SER A 434 -2.41 34.70 19.58
C SER A 434 -3.17 34.03 20.72
N ARG A 435 -3.42 32.72 20.62
CA ARG A 435 -4.04 31.86 21.65
C ARG A 435 -3.03 30.98 22.36
N GLY A 436 -1.74 31.20 22.17
CA GLY A 436 -0.67 30.45 22.82
C GLY A 436 -0.38 29.08 22.20
N ILE A 437 -0.90 28.79 21.00
CA ILE A 437 -0.64 27.54 20.27
C ILE A 437 0.61 27.76 19.40
N GLY A 438 1.60 26.87 19.52
CA GLY A 438 2.80 26.87 18.71
C GLY A 438 2.51 26.70 17.22
N ALA A 439 3.41 27.12 16.34
CA ALA A 439 3.20 27.03 14.89
C ALA A 439 3.08 25.58 14.42
N GLU A 440 3.92 24.69 14.93
CA GLU A 440 3.89 23.24 14.60
C GLU A 440 2.58 22.58 15.05
N ASP A 441 2.14 22.86 16.28
CA ASP A 441 0.85 22.37 16.79
C ASP A 441 -0.31 22.87 15.95
N ALA A 442 -0.28 24.16 15.54
CA ALA A 442 -1.29 24.76 14.69
C ALA A 442 -1.37 24.06 13.32
N VAL A 443 -0.22 23.83 12.69
CA VAL A 443 -0.15 23.06 11.43
C VAL A 443 -0.67 21.65 11.62
N GLY A 444 -0.25 20.95 12.67
CA GLY A 444 -0.76 19.61 13.02
C GLY A 444 -2.29 19.58 13.17
N MET A 445 -2.87 20.58 13.85
CA MET A 445 -4.34 20.69 14.00
C MET A 445 -5.06 20.94 12.67
N ILE A 446 -4.52 21.81 11.81
CA ILE A 446 -5.08 22.10 10.49
C ILE A 446 -5.04 20.83 9.62
N VAL A 447 -3.90 20.15 9.57
CA VAL A 447 -3.69 18.94 8.78
C VAL A 447 -4.61 17.80 9.25
N ASN A 448 -4.72 17.60 10.56
CA ASN A 448 -5.63 16.60 11.10
C ASN A 448 -7.09 16.89 10.76
N GLY A 449 -7.49 18.17 10.80
CA GLY A 449 -8.81 18.62 10.36
C GLY A 449 -9.06 18.34 8.87
N PHE A 450 -8.06 18.63 8.02
CA PHE A 450 -8.09 18.42 6.58
C PHE A 450 -8.23 16.93 6.21
N CYS A 451 -7.56 16.04 6.95
CA CYS A 451 -7.55 14.59 6.71
C CYS A 451 -8.70 13.83 7.39
N LYS A 452 -9.49 14.48 8.24
CA LYS A 452 -10.50 13.85 9.11
C LYS A 452 -11.44 12.90 8.38
N GLU A 453 -11.84 13.25 7.17
CA GLU A 453 -12.78 12.46 6.37
C GLU A 453 -12.19 11.11 5.98
N VAL A 454 -10.92 11.09 5.59
CA VAL A 454 -10.20 9.85 5.24
C VAL A 454 -9.93 9.00 6.49
N PHE A 455 -9.54 9.62 7.59
CA PHE A 455 -9.24 8.89 8.84
C PHE A 455 -10.44 8.15 9.42
N LYS A 456 -11.66 8.64 9.20
CA LYS A 456 -12.89 7.95 9.62
C LYS A 456 -13.08 6.60 8.94
N GLU A 457 -12.44 6.38 7.80
CA GLU A 457 -12.53 5.14 7.05
C GLU A 457 -11.50 4.09 7.51
N LEU A 458 -10.53 4.47 8.34
CA LEU A 458 -9.58 3.55 8.96
C LEU A 458 -10.17 2.93 10.24
N PRO A 459 -9.78 1.69 10.59
CA PRO A 459 -9.93 1.19 11.95
C PRO A 459 -9.28 2.14 12.97
N MET A 460 -9.86 2.25 14.18
CA MET A 460 -9.49 3.30 15.14
C MET A 460 -8.01 3.29 15.51
N GLU A 461 -7.42 2.12 15.71
CA GLU A 461 -6.01 1.96 16.07
C GLU A 461 -5.09 2.53 14.96
N PHE A 462 -5.45 2.27 13.71
CA PHE A 462 -4.68 2.73 12.54
C PHE A 462 -4.93 4.20 12.22
N ALA A 463 -6.12 4.73 12.53
CA ALA A 463 -6.39 6.16 12.42
C ALA A 463 -5.48 6.97 13.38
N VAL A 464 -5.29 6.48 14.61
CA VAL A 464 -4.37 7.10 15.58
C VAL A 464 -2.92 7.00 15.12
N GLU A 465 -2.51 5.86 14.55
CA GLU A 465 -1.17 5.70 13.99
C GLU A 465 -0.94 6.66 12.82
N ALA A 466 -1.87 6.72 11.87
CA ALA A 466 -1.81 7.62 10.72
C ALA A 466 -1.71 9.09 11.14
N GLN A 467 -2.48 9.52 12.14
CA GLN A 467 -2.40 10.87 12.68
C GLN A 467 -1.03 11.20 13.28
N LYS A 468 -0.43 10.26 14.02
CA LYS A 468 0.92 10.42 14.57
C LYS A 468 1.98 10.49 13.48
N LEU A 469 1.87 9.64 12.45
CA LEU A 469 2.81 9.63 11.31
C LEU A 469 2.78 10.94 10.54
N LEU A 470 1.59 11.51 10.30
CA LEU A 470 1.49 12.82 9.65
C LEU A 470 2.13 13.93 10.48
N GLY A 471 1.94 13.92 11.80
CA GLY A 471 2.59 14.87 12.71
C GLY A 471 4.11 14.82 12.60
N VAL A 472 4.69 13.62 12.77
CA VAL A 472 6.16 13.40 12.68
C VAL A 472 6.70 13.76 11.29
N SER A 473 5.97 13.42 10.21
CA SER A 473 6.42 13.70 8.84
C SER A 473 6.42 15.19 8.48
N LEU A 474 5.74 16.03 9.26
CA LEU A 474 5.66 17.48 9.08
C LEU A 474 6.56 18.27 10.03
N GLU A 475 7.24 17.62 10.97
CA GLU A 475 8.19 18.27 11.86
C GLU A 475 9.29 19.01 11.07
N GLY A 476 9.57 20.26 11.44
CA GLY A 476 10.52 21.11 10.75
C GLY A 476 10.04 21.71 9.41
N SER A 477 8.77 21.48 9.00
CA SER A 477 8.23 22.07 7.77
C SER A 477 7.73 23.52 7.94
N VAL A 478 7.72 24.02 9.17
CA VAL A 478 7.29 25.38 9.55
C VAL A 478 8.52 26.12 10.07
N GLY A 479 9.45 26.47 9.19
CA GLY A 479 10.66 27.22 9.51
C GLY A 479 10.60 28.63 8.96
#